data_9a8c2e5468b80ad61b5a4dbd458a4792
#
_entry.id   9a8c2e5468b80ad61b5a4dbd458a4792
#
_cell.length_a   1.000
_cell.length_b   1.000
_cell.length_c   1.000
_cell.angle_alpha   90.00
_cell.angle_beta   90.00
_cell.angle_gamma   90.00
#
_symmetry.space_group_name_H-M   'P 1'
#
loop_
_entity.id
_entity.type
_entity.pdbx_description
1 polymer ?
#
loop_
_entity_poly.entity_id
_entity_poly.type
_entity_poly.pdbx_seq_one_letter_code
_entity_poly.pdbx_strand_id
1 'polypeptide(L)'
;QRWNERISDNPDFIPATLDRTRLCVHREKNRPSIVIWSMGNECGYGCTFEEALKWTKQFDKTRLTCYESSFYRNNKRKYDYSNIDIFSRMYPSLEEIQEYMEQKPDKPFLLIEYCHAMGNGPGDLEDYFQMIYQYDQLCGGFVWEWCDHGVYRGKAANGKEKYFYGGDFGEEVHDG
;
A
#
# COMPACT_ATOMS: atom_id res chain seq x y z
N GLN A 1 1.18 -14.29 -13.00
CA GLN A 1 2.36 -13.42 -12.83
C GLN A 1 3.37 -14.16 -11.98
N ARG A 2 4.61 -14.36 -12.49
CA ARG A 2 5.60 -15.24 -11.85
C ARG A 2 6.44 -14.56 -10.75
N TRP A 3 6.36 -13.25 -10.62
CA TRP A 3 7.22 -12.53 -9.67
C TRP A 3 6.86 -12.78 -8.21
N ASN A 4 5.59 -12.90 -7.86
CA ASN A 4 5.16 -13.19 -6.49
C ASN A 4 5.54 -14.61 -6.03
N GLU A 5 5.70 -15.57 -6.95
CA GLU A 5 6.12 -16.94 -6.62
C GLU A 5 7.59 -17.01 -6.16
N ARG A 6 8.41 -16.02 -6.52
CA ARG A 6 9.84 -16.04 -6.19
C ARG A 6 10.13 -15.68 -4.75
N ILE A 7 9.34 -14.77 -4.16
CA ILE A 7 9.54 -14.26 -2.80
C ILE A 7 8.27 -14.41 -1.98
N SER A 8 7.18 -13.73 -2.37
CA SER A 8 5.98 -13.61 -1.53
C SER A 8 5.27 -14.95 -1.28
N ASP A 9 5.27 -15.85 -2.26
CA ASP A 9 4.70 -17.19 -2.14
C ASP A 9 5.76 -18.31 -2.12
N ASN A 10 6.95 -17.97 -1.63
CA ASN A 10 8.04 -18.93 -1.41
C ASN A 10 8.31 -19.10 0.09
N PRO A 11 8.11 -20.30 0.65
CA PRO A 11 8.29 -20.56 2.08
C PRO A 11 9.68 -20.21 2.63
N ASP A 12 10.73 -20.28 1.80
CA ASP A 12 12.11 -19.97 2.21
C ASP A 12 12.25 -18.51 2.67
N PHE A 13 11.36 -17.61 2.23
CA PHE A 13 11.35 -16.20 2.61
C PHE A 13 10.46 -15.87 3.82
N ILE A 14 9.73 -16.85 4.39
CA ILE A 14 8.92 -16.63 5.59
C ILE A 14 9.74 -16.06 6.74
N PRO A 15 10.93 -16.64 7.10
CA PRO A 15 11.74 -16.09 8.19
C PRO A 15 12.15 -14.63 7.98
N ALA A 16 12.56 -14.28 6.76
CA ALA A 16 12.99 -12.91 6.43
C ALA A 16 11.82 -11.92 6.50
N THR A 17 10.66 -12.26 5.96
CA THR A 17 9.46 -11.42 6.01
C THR A 17 8.97 -11.23 7.45
N LEU A 18 8.94 -12.31 8.24
CA LEU A 18 8.57 -12.24 9.66
C LEU A 18 9.54 -11.38 10.46
N ASP A 19 10.84 -11.48 10.20
CA ASP A 19 11.85 -10.65 10.89
C ASP A 19 11.58 -9.16 10.66
N ARG A 20 11.36 -8.73 9.42
CA ARG A 20 11.05 -7.34 9.07
C ARG A 20 9.75 -6.87 9.70
N THR A 21 8.70 -7.68 9.63
CA THR A 21 7.41 -7.38 10.25
C THR A 21 7.54 -7.23 11.76
N ARG A 22 8.23 -8.16 12.41
CA ARG A 22 8.45 -8.14 13.86
C ARG A 22 9.22 -6.91 14.31
N LEU A 23 10.31 -6.58 13.63
CA LEU A 23 11.10 -5.39 13.93
C LEU A 23 10.26 -4.11 13.83
N CYS A 24 9.47 -3.98 12.78
CA CYS A 24 8.58 -2.83 12.59
C CYS A 24 7.54 -2.74 13.71
N VAL A 25 6.77 -3.81 13.92
CA VAL A 25 5.67 -3.80 14.91
C VAL A 25 6.19 -3.64 16.33
N HIS A 26 7.26 -4.31 16.71
CA HIS A 26 7.88 -4.15 18.04
C HIS A 26 8.35 -2.72 18.28
N ARG A 27 9.02 -2.10 17.30
CA ARG A 27 9.52 -0.73 17.42
C ARG A 27 8.39 0.29 17.57
N GLU A 28 7.32 0.10 16.79
CA GLU A 28 6.30 1.14 16.61
C GLU A 28 5.01 0.89 17.43
N LYS A 29 4.86 -0.25 18.09
CA LYS A 29 3.62 -0.63 18.80
C LYS A 29 3.13 0.37 19.84
N ASN A 30 4.04 1.15 20.42
CA ASN A 30 3.71 2.14 21.45
C ASN A 30 3.35 3.53 20.87
N ARG A 31 3.29 3.67 19.55
CA ARG A 31 2.89 4.92 18.89
C ARG A 31 1.38 4.97 18.71
N PRO A 32 0.66 5.86 19.42
CA PRO A 32 -0.80 5.92 19.36
C PRO A 32 -1.34 6.40 18.01
N SER A 33 -0.52 7.07 17.21
CA SER A 33 -0.87 7.51 15.86
C SER A 33 -1.01 6.37 14.85
N ILE A 34 -0.45 5.20 15.14
CA ILE A 34 -0.62 4.02 14.28
C ILE A 34 -1.94 3.35 14.62
N VAL A 35 -2.82 3.27 13.66
CA VAL A 35 -4.16 2.66 13.80
C VAL A 35 -4.33 1.38 12.98
N ILE A 36 -3.52 1.20 11.94
CA ILE A 36 -3.56 0.08 11.02
C ILE A 36 -2.14 -0.40 10.73
N TRP A 37 -1.93 -1.71 10.72
CA TRP A 37 -0.71 -2.34 10.24
C TRP A 37 -0.87 -2.74 8.77
N SER A 38 -0.11 -2.11 7.87
CA SER A 38 0.02 -2.54 6.47
C SER A 38 1.27 -3.39 6.31
N MET A 39 1.13 -4.57 5.69
CA MET A 39 2.19 -5.57 5.71
C MET A 39 3.32 -5.31 4.73
N GLY A 40 3.12 -4.49 3.73
CA GLY A 40 4.15 -4.18 2.73
C GLY A 40 3.58 -3.40 1.56
N ASN A 41 4.39 -3.25 0.52
CA ASN A 41 4.07 -2.45 -0.65
C ASN A 41 4.45 -3.21 -1.93
N GLU A 42 3.49 -3.40 -2.83
CA GLU A 42 3.66 -3.92 -4.19
C GLU A 42 4.43 -5.25 -4.34
N CYS A 43 4.40 -6.10 -3.32
CA CYS A 43 5.18 -7.36 -3.33
C CYS A 43 4.38 -8.60 -3.77
N GLY A 44 3.08 -8.48 -4.08
CA GLY A 44 2.18 -9.61 -4.31
C GLY A 44 1.84 -10.37 -3.03
N TYR A 45 0.93 -11.35 -3.13
CA TYR A 45 0.43 -12.08 -1.97
C TYR A 45 0.84 -13.55 -2.00
N GLY A 46 1.21 -14.06 -0.84
CA GLY A 46 1.62 -15.45 -0.68
C GLY A 46 1.87 -15.83 0.78
N CYS A 47 2.43 -17.01 0.98
CA CYS A 47 2.62 -17.63 2.30
C CYS A 47 3.43 -16.74 3.28
N THR A 48 4.33 -15.91 2.77
CA THR A 48 5.14 -15.01 3.62
C THR A 48 4.27 -13.95 4.29
N PHE A 49 3.32 -13.36 3.54
CA PHE A 49 2.40 -12.35 4.07
C PHE A 49 1.23 -12.98 4.86
N GLU A 50 0.79 -14.19 4.53
CA GLU A 50 -0.16 -14.93 5.36
C GLU A 50 0.41 -15.14 6.78
N GLU A 51 1.67 -15.58 6.89
CA GLU A 51 2.33 -15.76 8.19
C GLU A 51 2.63 -14.41 8.89
N ALA A 52 2.99 -13.36 8.15
CA ALA A 52 3.21 -12.03 8.71
C ALA A 52 1.92 -11.45 9.29
N LEU A 53 0.80 -11.52 8.57
CA LEU A 53 -0.52 -11.10 9.02
C LEU A 53 -0.97 -11.86 10.26
N LYS A 54 -0.86 -13.18 10.23
CA LYS A 54 -1.20 -14.06 11.35
C LYS A 54 -0.41 -13.71 12.60
N TRP A 55 0.91 -13.56 12.49
CA TRP A 55 1.75 -13.17 13.60
C TRP A 55 1.37 -11.79 14.15
N THR A 56 1.14 -10.80 13.26
CA THR A 56 0.76 -9.44 13.66
C THR A 56 -0.55 -9.42 14.44
N LYS A 57 -1.57 -10.13 13.98
CA LYS A 57 -2.87 -10.25 14.67
C LYS A 57 -2.77 -10.96 16.03
N GLN A 58 -1.88 -11.94 16.14
CA GLN A 58 -1.64 -12.61 17.42
C GLN A 58 -0.91 -11.72 18.42
N PHE A 59 0.05 -10.93 17.93
CA PHE A 59 0.86 -10.03 18.75
C PHE A 59 0.13 -8.75 19.15
N ASP A 60 -0.52 -8.07 18.20
CA ASP A 60 -1.27 -6.85 18.43
C ASP A 60 -2.75 -7.02 18.05
N LYS A 61 -3.57 -7.24 19.05
CA LYS A 61 -5.04 -7.40 18.90
C LYS A 61 -5.79 -6.08 18.90
N THR A 62 -5.08 -4.97 19.05
CA THR A 62 -5.70 -3.64 19.21
C THR A 62 -5.83 -2.87 17.91
N ARG A 63 -5.07 -3.28 16.87
CA ARG A 63 -5.02 -2.59 15.59
C ARG A 63 -5.52 -3.48 14.45
N LEU A 64 -6.02 -2.82 13.43
CA LEU A 64 -6.44 -3.47 12.20
C LEU A 64 -5.24 -3.81 11.32
N THR A 65 -5.43 -4.74 10.39
CA THR A 65 -4.42 -5.15 9.42
C THR A 65 -4.94 -5.00 8.01
N CYS A 66 -4.08 -4.59 7.11
CA CYS A 66 -4.35 -4.57 5.66
C CYS A 66 -3.10 -4.96 4.87
N TYR A 67 -3.30 -5.29 3.62
CA TYR A 67 -2.24 -5.45 2.64
C TYR A 67 -2.81 -5.28 1.22
N GLU A 68 -2.40 -4.23 0.53
CA GLU A 68 -2.95 -3.83 -0.77
C GLU A 68 -2.67 -4.86 -1.86
N SER A 69 -1.47 -5.46 -1.86
CA SER A 69 -1.09 -6.48 -2.83
C SER A 69 -1.77 -7.84 -2.63
N SER A 70 -2.69 -7.97 -1.67
CA SER A 70 -3.49 -9.19 -1.49
C SER A 70 -4.32 -9.57 -2.73
N PHE A 71 -4.56 -8.59 -3.60
CA PHE A 71 -5.18 -8.79 -4.90
C PHE A 71 -4.24 -9.47 -5.91
N TYR A 72 -2.93 -9.22 -5.85
CA TYR A 72 -1.94 -9.72 -6.79
C TYR A 72 -1.39 -11.08 -6.34
N ARG A 73 -1.99 -12.14 -6.87
CA ARG A 73 -1.65 -13.53 -6.57
C ARG A 73 -1.79 -14.41 -7.81
N ASN A 74 -1.16 -15.58 -7.78
CA ASN A 74 -1.49 -16.62 -8.75
C ASN A 74 -2.77 -17.38 -8.30
N ASN A 75 -3.35 -18.16 -9.16
CA ASN A 75 -4.55 -18.95 -8.87
C ASN A 75 -4.25 -20.44 -8.65
N LYS A 76 -3.00 -20.78 -8.25
CA LYS A 76 -2.56 -22.16 -8.11
C LYS A 76 -2.97 -22.80 -6.80
N ARG A 77 -3.31 -22.01 -5.79
CA ARG A 77 -3.77 -22.48 -4.48
C ARG A 77 -4.82 -21.57 -3.88
N LYS A 78 -5.45 -22.02 -2.83
CA LYS A 78 -6.29 -21.17 -1.97
C LYS A 78 -5.39 -20.37 -1.04
N TYR A 79 -5.63 -19.05 -0.97
CA TYR A 79 -4.94 -18.14 -0.06
C TYR A 79 -5.78 -17.84 1.17
N ASP A 80 -5.11 -17.58 2.30
CA ASP A 80 -5.77 -17.21 3.55
C ASP A 80 -5.83 -15.68 3.69
N TYR A 81 -7.04 -15.12 3.73
CA TYR A 81 -7.33 -13.70 3.95
C TYR A 81 -7.96 -13.42 5.32
N SER A 82 -8.03 -14.43 6.20
CA SER A 82 -8.72 -14.32 7.49
C SER A 82 -8.10 -13.28 8.42
N ASN A 83 -6.81 -13.01 8.25
CA ASN A 83 -6.07 -12.03 9.05
C ASN A 83 -5.95 -10.65 8.38
N ILE A 84 -6.70 -10.38 7.32
CA ILE A 84 -6.87 -9.06 6.71
C ILE A 84 -8.19 -8.49 7.17
N ASP A 85 -8.16 -7.39 7.94
CA ASP A 85 -9.37 -6.73 8.44
C ASP A 85 -9.95 -5.76 7.42
N ILE A 86 -9.08 -5.08 6.66
CA ILE A 86 -9.45 -4.06 5.68
C ILE A 86 -9.00 -4.52 4.31
N PHE A 87 -9.92 -4.58 3.34
CA PHE A 87 -9.56 -4.72 1.95
C PHE A 87 -8.95 -3.42 1.45
N SER A 88 -7.84 -3.49 0.76
CA SER A 88 -7.14 -2.30 0.28
C SER A 88 -6.58 -2.48 -1.12
N ARG A 89 -6.54 -1.39 -1.88
CA ARG A 89 -6.03 -1.34 -3.25
C ARG A 89 -5.27 -0.04 -3.49
N MET A 90 -4.35 -0.09 -4.45
CA MET A 90 -3.72 1.08 -5.07
C MET A 90 -4.37 1.35 -6.42
N TYR A 91 -4.65 2.61 -6.69
CA TYR A 91 -5.13 3.11 -7.98
C TYR A 91 -6.27 2.27 -8.61
N PRO A 92 -7.28 1.82 -7.86
CA PRO A 92 -8.43 1.19 -8.48
C PRO A 92 -9.19 2.23 -9.28
N SER A 93 -9.73 1.85 -10.44
CA SER A 93 -10.66 2.72 -11.15
C SER A 93 -11.99 2.86 -10.40
N LEU A 94 -12.78 3.87 -10.75
CA LEU A 94 -14.11 4.06 -10.15
C LEU A 94 -15.02 2.86 -10.43
N GLU A 95 -14.90 2.26 -11.61
CA GLU A 95 -15.62 1.06 -12.01
C GLU A 95 -15.23 -0.13 -11.13
N GLU A 96 -13.94 -0.34 -10.88
CA GLU A 96 -13.44 -1.42 -10.00
C GLU A 96 -13.94 -1.25 -8.56
N ILE A 97 -14.04 0.00 -8.07
CA ILE A 97 -14.62 0.29 -6.76
C ILE A 97 -16.09 -0.06 -6.75
N GLN A 98 -16.84 0.38 -7.77
CA GLN A 98 -18.27 0.11 -7.90
C GLN A 98 -18.53 -1.40 -7.95
N GLU A 99 -17.82 -2.14 -8.80
CA GLU A 99 -17.94 -3.60 -8.91
C GLU A 99 -17.69 -4.31 -7.58
N TYR A 100 -16.73 -3.84 -6.80
CA TYR A 100 -16.46 -4.38 -5.46
C TYR A 100 -17.62 -4.10 -4.51
N MET A 101 -18.15 -2.88 -4.50
CA MET A 101 -19.27 -2.48 -3.62
C MET A 101 -20.57 -3.19 -3.95
N GLU A 102 -20.84 -3.46 -5.24
CA GLU A 102 -22.02 -4.21 -5.69
C GLU A 102 -22.05 -5.66 -5.16
N GLN A 103 -20.88 -6.23 -4.82
CA GLN A 103 -20.78 -7.54 -4.19
C GLN A 103 -21.17 -7.54 -2.70
N LYS A 104 -21.50 -6.38 -2.13
CA LYS A 104 -21.81 -6.19 -0.70
C LYS A 104 -20.73 -6.78 0.21
N PRO A 105 -19.51 -6.26 0.10
CA PRO A 105 -18.37 -6.81 0.84
C PRO A 105 -18.58 -6.73 2.35
N ASP A 106 -18.03 -7.70 3.08
CA ASP A 106 -18.04 -7.77 4.53
C ASP A 106 -16.89 -6.98 5.18
N LYS A 107 -15.92 -6.51 4.39
CA LYS A 107 -14.77 -5.73 4.86
C LYS A 107 -14.81 -4.31 4.34
N PRO A 108 -14.40 -3.34 5.16
CA PRO A 108 -14.20 -1.98 4.68
C PRO A 108 -13.13 -1.93 3.60
N PHE A 109 -13.25 -0.97 2.70
CA PHE A 109 -12.30 -0.75 1.61
C PHE A 109 -11.53 0.55 1.83
N LEU A 110 -10.20 0.48 1.75
CA LEU A 110 -9.29 1.61 1.89
C LEU A 110 -8.44 1.76 0.61
N LEU A 111 -8.41 2.97 0.06
CA LEU A 111 -7.52 3.34 -1.03
C LEU A 111 -6.14 3.67 -0.45
N ILE A 112 -5.20 2.73 -0.52
CA ILE A 112 -3.86 2.93 0.06
C ILE A 112 -3.09 3.99 -0.72
N GLU A 113 -3.26 4.02 -2.02
CA GLU A 113 -2.78 5.09 -2.89
C GLU A 113 -3.83 5.35 -3.98
N TYR A 114 -4.09 6.63 -4.24
CA TYR A 114 -4.95 7.06 -5.35
C TYR A 114 -4.59 8.47 -5.81
N CYS A 115 -5.13 8.91 -6.94
CA CYS A 115 -4.91 10.24 -7.51
C CYS A 115 -3.42 10.61 -7.56
N HIS A 116 -2.62 9.78 -8.25
CA HIS A 116 -1.17 9.95 -8.37
C HIS A 116 -0.79 11.37 -8.79
N ALA A 117 -0.01 12.05 -7.95
CA ALA A 117 0.28 13.48 -8.05
C ALA A 117 1.75 13.80 -8.33
N MET A 118 2.50 12.86 -8.85
CA MET A 118 3.86 13.10 -9.34
C MET A 118 3.81 13.53 -10.80
N GLY A 119 4.39 14.67 -11.13
CA GLY A 119 4.29 15.26 -12.47
C GLY A 119 2.95 15.96 -12.69
N ASN A 120 2.15 15.48 -13.64
CA ASN A 120 0.82 16.01 -13.92
C ASN A 120 -0.23 15.28 -13.07
N GLY A 121 -0.74 15.94 -12.09
CA GLY A 121 -1.75 15.41 -11.17
C GLY A 121 -2.03 16.40 -10.05
N PRO A 122 -2.82 16.02 -9.06
CA PRO A 122 -3.77 14.93 -9.08
C PRO A 122 -5.02 15.30 -9.87
N GLY A 123 -5.61 14.29 -10.55
CA GLY A 123 -6.94 14.38 -11.14
C GLY A 123 -7.97 13.59 -10.33
N ASP A 124 -9.24 13.71 -10.70
CA ASP A 124 -10.35 12.83 -10.30
C ASP A 124 -10.65 12.77 -8.79
N LEU A 125 -10.09 13.67 -7.98
CA LEU A 125 -10.32 13.71 -6.53
C LEU A 125 -11.80 13.79 -6.19
N GLU A 126 -12.54 14.66 -6.88
CA GLU A 126 -13.99 14.83 -6.68
C GLU A 126 -14.73 13.53 -6.97
N ASP A 127 -14.40 12.84 -8.04
CA ASP A 127 -15.07 11.59 -8.43
C ASP A 127 -14.86 10.49 -7.37
N TYR A 128 -13.64 10.36 -6.85
CA TYR A 128 -13.37 9.45 -5.73
C TYR A 128 -14.10 9.86 -4.45
N PHE A 129 -14.19 11.17 -4.13
CA PHE A 129 -14.94 11.64 -2.96
C PHE A 129 -16.43 11.37 -3.09
N GLN A 130 -17.01 11.49 -4.29
CA GLN A 130 -18.40 11.10 -4.52
C GLN A 130 -18.63 9.61 -4.20
N MET A 131 -17.71 8.74 -4.62
CA MET A 131 -17.78 7.30 -4.28
C MET A 131 -17.63 7.06 -2.76
N ILE A 132 -16.70 7.77 -2.09
CA ILE A 132 -16.50 7.66 -0.64
C ILE A 132 -17.78 8.06 0.12
N TYR A 133 -18.47 9.11 -0.30
CA TYR A 133 -19.72 9.54 0.33
C TYR A 133 -20.92 8.64 -0.03
N GLN A 134 -20.84 7.94 -1.15
CA GLN A 134 -21.91 7.04 -1.60
C GLN A 134 -21.91 5.70 -0.86
N TYR A 135 -20.74 5.18 -0.50
CA TYR A 135 -20.60 3.83 0.06
C TYR A 135 -19.99 3.85 1.46
N ASP A 136 -20.77 3.44 2.47
CA ASP A 136 -20.31 3.38 3.86
C ASP A 136 -19.08 2.49 4.08
N GLN A 137 -18.89 1.49 3.22
CA GLN A 137 -17.75 0.57 3.28
C GLN A 137 -16.45 1.18 2.71
N LEU A 138 -16.54 2.24 1.91
CA LEU A 138 -15.36 2.93 1.35
C LEU A 138 -14.88 3.97 2.35
N CYS A 139 -13.88 3.60 3.16
CA CYS A 139 -13.47 4.41 4.31
C CYS A 139 -12.51 5.56 3.99
N GLY A 140 -12.21 5.80 2.71
CA GLY A 140 -11.33 6.89 2.29
C GLY A 140 -10.03 6.40 1.67
N GLY A 141 -9.01 7.26 1.64
CA GLY A 141 -7.75 6.90 1.03
C GLY A 141 -6.63 7.92 1.25
N PHE A 142 -5.46 7.57 0.73
CA PHE A 142 -4.25 8.37 0.80
C PHE A 142 -3.80 8.75 -0.61
N VAL A 143 -3.75 10.05 -0.90
CA VAL A 143 -3.25 10.55 -2.18
C VAL A 143 -1.76 10.25 -2.31
N TRP A 144 -1.31 9.68 -3.41
CA TRP A 144 0.10 9.55 -3.72
C TRP A 144 0.53 10.66 -4.68
N GLU A 145 1.19 11.74 -4.23
CA GLU A 145 1.41 12.01 -2.83
C GLU A 145 1.27 13.52 -2.54
N TRP A 146 1.19 13.87 -1.26
CA TRP A 146 0.91 15.23 -0.83
C TRP A 146 2.05 16.22 -1.09
N CYS A 147 3.32 15.78 -0.93
CA CYS A 147 4.51 16.61 -1.06
C CYS A 147 5.49 16.02 -2.05
N ASP A 148 6.03 16.86 -2.93
CA ASP A 148 7.17 16.48 -3.75
C ASP A 148 8.39 16.15 -2.88
N HIS A 149 9.15 15.15 -3.30
CA HIS A 149 10.45 14.81 -2.70
C HIS A 149 11.60 15.59 -3.33
N GLY A 150 11.33 16.46 -4.29
CA GLY A 150 12.32 17.30 -4.95
C GLY A 150 12.97 18.32 -4.03
N VAL A 151 14.30 18.35 -4.00
CA VAL A 151 15.09 19.32 -3.22
C VAL A 151 15.44 20.52 -4.11
N TYR A 152 14.98 21.71 -3.75
CA TYR A 152 15.27 22.93 -4.50
C TYR A 152 16.77 23.22 -4.60
N ARG A 153 17.27 23.45 -5.80
CA ARG A 153 18.67 23.71 -6.13
C ARG A 153 18.89 24.96 -6.96
N GLY A 154 18.08 25.98 -6.72
CA GLY A 154 18.21 27.26 -7.43
C GLY A 154 17.52 27.26 -8.80
N LYS A 155 18.06 27.99 -9.75
CA LYS A 155 17.49 28.13 -11.10
C LYS A 155 18.37 27.46 -12.15
N ALA A 156 17.73 26.86 -13.12
CA ALA A 156 18.36 26.36 -14.32
C ALA A 156 18.77 27.54 -15.24
N ALA A 157 19.59 27.27 -16.26
CA ALA A 157 20.05 28.28 -17.22
C ALA A 157 18.92 29.00 -17.98
N ASN A 158 17.76 28.37 -18.12
CA ASN A 158 16.55 28.93 -18.72
C ASN A 158 15.68 29.73 -17.74
N GLY A 159 16.16 29.97 -16.50
CA GLY A 159 15.49 30.72 -15.47
C GLY A 159 14.40 29.98 -14.68
N LYS A 160 14.06 28.73 -15.04
CA LYS A 160 13.12 27.89 -14.30
C LYS A 160 13.74 27.39 -12.99
N GLU A 161 12.90 27.17 -12.00
CA GLU A 161 13.32 26.51 -10.76
C GLU A 161 13.84 25.11 -11.05
N LYS A 162 14.91 24.74 -10.34
CA LYS A 162 15.59 23.45 -10.49
C LYS A 162 15.42 22.66 -9.19
N TYR A 163 14.95 21.44 -9.33
CA TYR A 163 14.79 20.49 -8.24
C TYR A 163 15.64 19.27 -8.53
N PHE A 164 16.28 18.74 -7.49
CA PHE A 164 17.01 17.47 -7.54
C PHE A 164 16.16 16.39 -6.89
N TYR A 165 16.20 15.23 -7.50
CA TYR A 165 15.48 14.03 -7.10
C TYR A 165 16.47 12.85 -6.96
N GLY A 166 15.98 11.65 -6.65
CA GLY A 166 16.84 10.48 -6.58
C GLY A 166 17.71 10.30 -7.83
N GLY A 167 19.02 10.05 -7.64
CA GLY A 167 20.02 9.98 -8.69
C GLY A 167 20.71 11.31 -9.03
N ASP A 168 20.04 12.43 -8.80
CA ASP A 168 20.60 13.77 -9.13
C ASP A 168 21.72 14.22 -8.18
N PHE A 169 21.88 13.56 -7.06
CA PHE A 169 22.92 13.85 -6.06
C PHE A 169 24.20 13.06 -6.29
N GLY A 170 24.27 12.23 -7.31
CA GLY A 170 25.42 11.40 -7.66
C GLY A 170 25.44 10.03 -6.99
N GLU A 171 24.34 9.61 -6.36
CA GLU A 171 24.17 8.26 -5.85
C GLU A 171 23.95 7.26 -6.98
N GLU A 172 24.50 6.06 -6.84
CA GLU A 172 24.46 5.03 -7.91
C GLU A 172 23.20 4.14 -7.84
N VAL A 173 22.57 4.03 -6.66
CA VAL A 173 21.38 3.23 -6.46
C VAL A 173 20.24 4.13 -5.98
N HIS A 174 19.21 4.27 -6.82
CA HIS A 174 18.04 5.09 -6.54
C HIS A 174 16.81 4.52 -7.27
N ASP A 175 15.65 4.94 -6.88
CA ASP A 175 14.35 4.61 -7.48
C ASP A 175 13.55 5.85 -7.93
N GLY A 176 14.24 6.98 -7.97
CA GLY A 176 13.77 8.33 -8.12
C GLY A 176 13.32 8.85 -9.43
#